data_7979b5fed8c6f7303af000481705fb87
#
_entry.id   7979b5fed8c6f7303af000481705fb87
#
_cell.length_a   1.000
_cell.length_b   1.000
_cell.length_c   1.000
_cell.angle_alpha   90.00
_cell.angle_beta   90.00
_cell.angle_gamma   90.00
#
_symmetry.space_group_name_H-M   'P 1'
#
loop_
_entity.id
_entity.type
_entity.pdbx_description
1 polymer ?
#
loop_
_entity_poly.entity_id
_entity_poly.type
_entity_poly.pdbx_seq_one_letter_code
_entity_poly.pdbx_strand_id
1 'polypeptide(L)' 'MKKYTIEYWKCGLPHKFVVRYANNINSIKNIEMILATSYKLLIWNNGVIVSRWQCD' A
#
# COMPACT_ATOMS: atom_id res chain seq x y z
N MET A 1 3.45 -17.01 3.82
CA MET A 1 2.90 -15.64 3.70
C MET A 1 3.41 -14.97 2.45
N LYS A 2 2.61 -14.09 1.87
CA LYS A 2 3.01 -13.30 0.72
C LYS A 2 3.65 -12.00 1.18
N LYS A 3 4.64 -11.53 0.44
CA LYS A 3 5.32 -10.27 0.68
C LYS A 3 4.64 -9.17 -0.14
N TYR A 4 4.30 -8.08 0.51
CA TYR A 4 3.73 -6.90 -0.15
C TYR A 4 4.60 -5.69 0.12
N THR A 5 4.83 -4.89 -0.92
CA THR A 5 5.51 -3.60 -0.79
C THR A 5 4.46 -2.51 -0.99
N ILE A 6 4.33 -1.64 -0.02
CA ILE A 6 3.36 -0.55 -0.06
C ILE A 6 4.12 0.76 -0.27
N GLU A 7 3.77 1.46 -1.35
CA GLU A 7 4.31 2.78 -1.63
C GLU A 7 3.29 3.83 -1.20
N TYR A 8 3.74 4.77 -0.40
CA TYR A 8 2.96 5.92 0.02
C TYR A 8 3.36 7.11 -0.83
N TRP A 9 2.40 7.70 -1.52
CA TRP A 9 2.61 8.86 -2.38
C TRP A 9 1.86 10.06 -1.83
N LYS A 10 2.50 11.22 -1.86
CA LYS A 10 1.90 12.48 -1.42
C LYS A 10 2.30 13.58 -2.38
N CYS A 11 1.30 14.35 -2.87
CA CYS A 11 1.53 15.45 -3.81
C CYS A 11 2.28 15.01 -5.07
N GLY A 12 1.99 13.80 -5.55
CA GLY A 12 2.61 13.27 -6.76
C GLY A 12 4.03 12.76 -6.59
N LEU A 13 4.53 12.69 -5.35
CA LEU A 13 5.89 12.24 -5.07
C LEU A 13 5.87 11.03 -4.12
N PRO A 14 6.79 10.07 -4.33
CA PRO A 14 6.95 8.97 -3.38
C PRO A 14 7.39 9.52 -2.03
N HIS A 15 6.73 9.09 -0.97
CA HIS A 15 7.03 9.55 0.37
C HIS A 15 7.78 8.49 1.19
N LYS A 16 7.27 7.25 1.19
CA LYS A 16 7.93 6.15 1.90
C LYS A 16 7.50 4.81 1.33
N PHE A 17 8.26 3.78 1.67
CA PHE A 17 7.96 2.38 1.35
C PHE A 17 7.84 1.60 2.65
N VAL A 18 6.90 0.67 2.69
CA VAL A 18 6.73 -0.24 3.82
C VAL A 18 6.59 -1.65 3.26
N VAL A 19 7.26 -2.61 3.88
CA VAL A 19 7.14 -4.02 3.53
C VAL A 19 6.25 -4.71 4.57
N ARG A 20 5.25 -5.45 4.10
CA ARG A 20 4.34 -6.21 4.96
C ARG A 20 4.25 -7.65 4.47
N TYR A 21 4.04 -8.57 5.40
CA TYR A 21 3.82 -9.97 5.10
C TYR A 21 2.42 -10.34 5.57
N ALA A 22 1.64 -10.97 4.70
CA ALA A 22 0.29 -11.40 5.03
C ALA A 22 -0.14 -12.53 4.11
N ASN A 23 -1.11 -13.32 4.53
CA ASN A 23 -1.67 -14.39 3.69
C ASN A 23 -2.62 -13.82 2.63
N ASN A 24 -3.16 -12.64 2.89
CA ASN A 24 -4.25 -12.08 2.09
C ASN A 24 -4.11 -10.56 2.06
N ILE A 25 -4.30 -9.98 0.88
CA ILE A 25 -4.16 -8.54 0.67
C ILE A 25 -5.16 -7.71 1.49
N ASN A 26 -6.32 -8.25 1.81
CA ASN A 26 -7.34 -7.51 2.57
C ASN A 26 -6.86 -7.15 3.98
N SER A 27 -6.04 -8.00 4.59
CA SER A 27 -5.44 -7.71 5.89
C SER A 27 -4.57 -6.46 5.86
N ILE A 28 -3.84 -6.28 4.75
CA ILE A 28 -2.96 -5.12 4.56
C ILE A 28 -3.78 -3.88 4.22
N LYS A 29 -4.74 -4.00 3.30
CA LYS A 29 -5.57 -2.88 2.87
C LYS A 29 -6.31 -2.23 4.04
N ASN A 30 -6.88 -3.02 4.92
CA ASN A 30 -7.63 -2.49 6.06
C ASN A 30 -6.74 -1.66 6.99
N ILE A 31 -5.54 -2.13 7.25
CA ILE A 31 -4.60 -1.42 8.12
C ILE A 31 -4.08 -0.15 7.44
N GLU A 32 -3.63 -0.26 6.19
CA GLU A 32 -3.00 0.87 5.50
C GLU A 32 -4.00 1.97 5.16
N MET A 33 -5.26 1.63 4.85
CA MET A 33 -6.29 2.62 4.59
C MET A 33 -6.60 3.48 5.81
N ILE A 34 -6.54 2.89 7.00
CA ILE A 34 -6.73 3.63 8.24
C ILE A 34 -5.57 4.60 8.48
N LEU A 35 -4.34 4.15 8.21
CA LEU A 35 -3.13 4.92 8.49
C LEU A 35 -2.83 5.99 7.44
N ALA A 36 -3.42 5.90 6.25
CA ALA A 36 -3.02 6.69 5.10
C ALA A 36 -4.10 7.65 4.63
N THR A 37 -4.67 8.41 5.53
CA THR A 37 -5.78 9.33 5.21
C THR A 37 -5.41 10.44 4.23
N SER A 38 -4.13 10.74 4.07
CA SER A 38 -3.65 11.82 3.20
C SER A 38 -2.74 11.34 2.08
N TYR A 39 -2.68 10.02 1.84
CA TYR A 39 -1.74 9.45 0.88
C TYR A 39 -2.46 8.66 -0.20
N LYS A 40 -1.82 8.59 -1.36
CA LYS A 40 -2.13 7.60 -2.37
C LYS A 40 -1.28 6.37 -2.07
N LEU A 41 -1.90 5.20 -2.11
CA LEU A 41 -1.20 3.94 -1.84
C LEU A 41 -1.13 3.09 -3.09
N LEU A 42 0.03 2.50 -3.33
CA LEU A 42 0.22 1.45 -4.32
C LEU A 42 0.73 0.22 -3.60
N ILE A 43 0.06 -0.90 -3.77
CA ILE A 43 0.46 -2.15 -3.14
C ILE A 43 0.96 -3.11 -4.22
N TRP A 44 2.19 -3.57 -4.06
CA TRP A 44 2.89 -4.42 -5.01
C TRP A 44 3.08 -5.81 -4.44
N ASN A 45 2.97 -6.83 -5.30
CA ASN A 45 3.33 -8.21 -5.00
C ASN A 45 4.09 -8.77 -6.19
N ASN A 46 5.32 -9.26 -5.97
CA ASN A 46 6.17 -9.83 -7.02
C ASN A 46 6.34 -8.91 -8.25
N GLY A 47 6.52 -7.61 -7.99
CA GLY A 47 6.75 -6.63 -9.05
C GLY A 47 5.49 -6.21 -9.81
N VAL A 48 4.32 -6.62 -9.36
CA VAL A 48 3.04 -6.28 -9.97
C VAL A 48 2.19 -5.48 -9.00
N ILE A 49 1.57 -4.40 -9.47
CA ILE A 49 0.62 -3.64 -8.65
C ILE A 49 -0.66 -4.46 -8.50
N VAL A 50 -0.98 -4.84 -7.28
CA VAL A 50 -2.16 -5.66 -6.99
C VAL A 50 -3.30 -4.86 -6.38
N SER A 51 -3.03 -3.65 -5.90
CA SER A 51 -4.08 -2.78 -5.38
C SER A 51 -3.64 -1.32 -5.41
N ARG A 52 -4.62 -0.43 -5.56
CA ARG A 52 -4.43 1.01 -5.49
C ARG A 52 -5.50 1.60 -4.59
N TRP A 53 -5.12 2.62 -3.85
CA TRP A 53 -6.07 3.38 -3.05
C TRP A 53 -5.67 4.85 -3.07
N GLN A 54 -6.65 5.73 -3.15
CA GLN A 54 -6.42 7.16 -3.14
C GLN A 54 -7.50 7.84 -2.33
N CYS A 55 -7.07 8.69 -1.41
CA CYS A 55 -7.97 9.55 -0.66
C CYS A 55 -8.24 10.82 -1.49
N ASP A 56 -9.48 11.12 -1.70
CA ASP A 56 -9.88 12.34 -2.38
C ASP A 56 -9.93 13.52 -1.41
#